data_9d4d30cb4dc77852ec5ea9ac7a798aed
#
_entry.id   9d4d30cb4dc77852ec5ea9ac7a798aed
#
_cell.length_a   1.000
_cell.length_b   1.000
_cell.length_c   1.000
_cell.angle_alpha   90.00
_cell.angle_beta   90.00
_cell.angle_gamma   90.00
#
_symmetry.space_group_name_H-M   'P 1'
#
loop_
_entity.id
_entity.type
_entity.pdbx_description
1 polymer ?
#
loop_
_entity_poly.entity_id
_entity_poly.type
_entity_poly.pdbx_seq_one_letter_code
_entity_poly.pdbx_strand_id
1 'polypeptide(L)'
;MKKKVMLVFGTRPEAIKMCPLVNELKTRKNIETIVCVTGQHRQMLNQVLETFNVVPDYDLAIMKQGQTLFDITTGILEKIKAVLENVKPDIVLVHGDTTTTFVTALACFYLQIPVGHVEAGLRTYNIYSPYPEEFNRQAVGIISKYNFAPTELAKKHLLDEGKDATSIYVTGNTVIDAMQHTVIADYHHPELDWVGDSRMIFITAHRRENLGQPMHNMFRAIRRVLNEHPDVKAIYPIHMNPIVRKAADEELGDCKQIHIIDPIEVFDCHNFEARCFLCLTDSGGIQEECPSYGKPVLVMRDTTERPEGVDAGTLKLVGTSEEKIYEWFTKLLDNEEEYAKMAHAANPYGDGHACERIADILEKGYTSI
;
A
#
# COMPACT_ATOMS: atom_id res chain seq x y z
N MET A 1 6.88 3.46 -34.26
CA MET A 1 7.87 3.30 -33.16
C MET A 1 7.09 2.91 -31.91
N LYS A 2 7.67 2.10 -31.03
CA LYS A 2 7.05 1.81 -29.74
C LYS A 2 7.14 3.05 -28.84
N LYS A 3 6.12 3.25 -28.02
CA LYS A 3 6.11 4.30 -27.01
C LYS A 3 6.99 3.91 -25.84
N LYS A 4 7.93 4.76 -25.47
CA LYS A 4 8.83 4.52 -24.33
C LYS A 4 8.18 4.98 -23.05
N VAL A 5 7.79 4.03 -22.20
CA VAL A 5 7.22 4.28 -20.87
C VAL A 5 8.26 3.89 -19.83
N MET A 6 8.73 4.86 -19.06
CA MET A 6 9.72 4.63 -18.01
C MET A 6 9.04 4.69 -16.64
N LEU A 7 9.22 3.66 -15.82
CA LEU A 7 8.74 3.63 -14.44
C LEU A 7 9.90 3.90 -13.49
N VAL A 8 9.70 4.83 -12.55
CA VAL A 8 10.74 5.19 -11.57
C VAL A 8 10.19 5.03 -10.16
N PHE A 9 10.85 4.21 -9.34
CA PHE A 9 10.50 3.97 -7.95
C PHE A 9 11.74 3.59 -7.11
N GLY A 10 11.66 3.68 -5.78
CA GLY A 10 12.86 3.51 -4.96
C GLY A 10 12.66 2.83 -3.62
N THR A 11 11.41 2.69 -3.18
CA THR A 11 11.08 2.07 -1.89
C THR A 11 10.34 0.76 -2.08
N ARG A 12 10.31 -0.08 -1.03
CA ARG A 12 9.55 -1.34 -1.01
C ARG A 12 8.05 -1.13 -1.30
N PRO A 13 7.33 -0.19 -0.65
CA PRO A 13 5.91 0.04 -0.93
C PRO A 13 5.63 0.47 -2.37
N GLU A 14 6.48 1.32 -2.95
CA GLU A 14 6.35 1.69 -4.36
C GLU A 14 6.54 0.48 -5.27
N ALA A 15 7.55 -0.36 -5.01
CA ALA A 15 7.86 -1.53 -5.83
C ALA A 15 6.68 -2.53 -5.84
N ILE A 16 6.05 -2.79 -4.69
CA ILE A 16 4.89 -3.68 -4.57
C ILE A 16 3.79 -3.25 -5.55
N LYS A 17 3.53 -1.94 -5.65
CA LYS A 17 2.47 -1.36 -6.45
C LYS A 17 2.85 -1.10 -7.91
N MET A 18 4.15 -0.93 -8.19
CA MET A 18 4.65 -0.63 -9.54
C MET A 18 5.08 -1.88 -10.33
N CYS A 19 5.54 -2.95 -9.68
CA CYS A 19 5.97 -4.16 -10.36
C CYS A 19 4.85 -4.85 -11.17
N PRO A 20 3.60 -4.96 -10.67
CA PRO A 20 2.49 -5.44 -11.50
C PRO A 20 2.28 -4.60 -12.75
N LEU A 21 2.37 -3.27 -12.63
CA LEU A 21 2.25 -2.36 -13.77
C LEU A 21 3.41 -2.52 -14.75
N VAL A 22 4.64 -2.75 -14.27
CA VAL A 22 5.79 -3.10 -15.15
C VAL A 22 5.48 -4.35 -15.96
N ASN A 23 4.98 -5.40 -15.30
CA ASN A 23 4.68 -6.67 -15.94
C ASN A 23 3.55 -6.49 -16.97
N GLU A 24 2.49 -5.78 -16.63
CA GLU A 24 1.40 -5.47 -17.57
C GLU A 24 1.89 -4.70 -18.80
N LEU A 25 2.67 -3.63 -18.59
CA LEU A 25 3.22 -2.84 -19.71
C LEU A 25 4.16 -3.63 -20.60
N LYS A 26 4.92 -4.59 -20.07
CA LYS A 26 5.78 -5.49 -20.86
C LYS A 26 5.00 -6.41 -21.79
N THR A 27 3.72 -6.70 -21.51
CA THR A 27 2.87 -7.49 -22.41
C THR A 27 2.40 -6.68 -23.64
N ARG A 28 2.45 -5.35 -23.58
CA ARG A 28 1.90 -4.45 -24.60
C ARG A 28 2.87 -4.30 -25.79
N LYS A 29 2.41 -4.69 -26.97
CA LYS A 29 3.25 -4.71 -28.20
C LYS A 29 3.75 -3.33 -28.63
N ASN A 30 2.97 -2.29 -28.34
CA ASN A 30 3.25 -0.91 -28.76
C ASN A 30 4.03 -0.10 -27.71
N ILE A 31 4.34 -0.71 -26.55
CA ILE A 31 5.07 -0.08 -25.47
C ILE A 31 6.47 -0.69 -25.35
N GLU A 32 7.45 0.15 -25.11
CA GLU A 32 8.80 -0.19 -24.65
C GLU A 32 8.89 0.22 -23.19
N THR A 33 8.88 -0.76 -22.28
CA THR A 33 8.86 -0.55 -20.85
C THR A 33 10.28 -0.49 -20.31
N ILE A 34 10.61 0.59 -19.60
CA ILE A 34 11.94 0.82 -19.01
C ILE A 34 11.77 1.00 -17.50
N VAL A 35 12.56 0.31 -16.72
CA VAL A 35 12.51 0.33 -15.26
C VAL A 35 13.76 0.99 -14.70
N CYS A 36 13.58 2.05 -13.92
CA CYS A 36 14.64 2.70 -13.18
C CYS A 36 14.34 2.66 -11.68
N VAL A 37 15.26 2.09 -10.91
CA VAL A 37 15.15 2.12 -9.46
C VAL A 37 16.13 3.13 -8.88
N THR A 38 15.70 3.84 -7.81
CA THR A 38 16.63 4.78 -7.14
C THR A 38 17.50 4.08 -6.10
N GLY A 39 17.09 2.91 -5.62
CA GLY A 39 17.86 2.15 -4.64
C GLY A 39 17.88 2.81 -3.27
N GLN A 40 16.80 3.51 -2.88
CA GLN A 40 16.70 4.18 -1.57
C GLN A 40 16.71 3.17 -0.40
N HIS A 41 16.14 1.95 -0.59
CA HIS A 41 16.12 0.84 0.37
C HIS A 41 16.48 -0.47 -0.34
N ARG A 42 17.76 -0.64 -0.69
CA ARG A 42 18.20 -1.63 -1.66
C ARG A 42 17.82 -3.07 -1.35
N GLN A 43 18.01 -3.55 -0.11
CA GLN A 43 17.76 -4.95 0.23
C GLN A 43 16.27 -5.30 0.16
N MET A 44 15.40 -4.50 0.79
CA MET A 44 13.95 -4.70 0.78
C MET A 44 13.32 -4.50 -0.60
N LEU A 45 13.91 -3.61 -1.42
CA LEU A 45 13.49 -3.39 -2.80
C LEU A 45 13.78 -4.62 -3.65
N ASN A 46 14.99 -5.20 -3.55
CA ASN A 46 15.39 -6.36 -4.33
C ASN A 46 14.48 -7.58 -4.08
N GLN A 47 14.06 -7.83 -2.85
CA GLN A 47 13.11 -8.91 -2.54
C GLN A 47 11.80 -8.78 -3.31
N VAL A 48 11.25 -7.57 -3.40
CA VAL A 48 10.02 -7.33 -4.18
C VAL A 48 10.28 -7.51 -5.68
N LEU A 49 11.39 -6.97 -6.20
CA LEU A 49 11.76 -7.14 -7.60
C LEU A 49 11.88 -8.63 -7.99
N GLU A 50 12.49 -9.44 -7.13
CA GLU A 50 12.60 -10.89 -7.30
C GLU A 50 11.23 -11.56 -7.28
N THR A 51 10.35 -11.23 -6.31
CA THR A 51 9.00 -11.76 -6.20
C THR A 51 8.19 -11.55 -7.48
N PHE A 52 8.32 -10.37 -8.11
CA PHE A 52 7.60 -10.03 -9.34
C PHE A 52 8.39 -10.35 -10.63
N ASN A 53 9.58 -10.95 -10.54
CA ASN A 53 10.47 -11.20 -11.68
C ASN A 53 10.78 -9.92 -12.48
N VAL A 54 10.94 -8.78 -11.82
CA VAL A 54 11.28 -7.51 -12.45
C VAL A 54 12.78 -7.27 -12.32
N VAL A 55 13.44 -7.09 -13.46
CA VAL A 55 14.85 -6.69 -13.53
C VAL A 55 14.87 -5.22 -13.96
N PRO A 56 15.45 -4.31 -13.15
CA PRO A 56 15.57 -2.90 -13.53
C PRO A 56 16.62 -2.71 -14.61
N ASP A 57 16.33 -1.81 -15.56
CA ASP A 57 17.28 -1.41 -16.61
C ASP A 57 18.32 -0.42 -16.06
N TYR A 58 17.93 0.36 -15.06
CA TYR A 58 18.78 1.36 -14.38
C TYR A 58 18.63 1.28 -12.87
N ASP A 59 19.77 1.34 -12.14
CA ASP A 59 19.81 1.50 -10.68
C ASP A 59 20.66 2.73 -10.34
N LEU A 60 20.04 3.74 -9.75
CA LEU A 60 20.74 4.97 -9.36
C LEU A 60 21.61 4.78 -8.11
N ALA A 61 21.38 3.73 -7.34
CA ALA A 61 22.15 3.37 -6.15
C ALA A 61 22.43 4.57 -5.23
N ILE A 62 21.36 5.26 -4.79
CA ILE A 62 21.48 6.47 -3.96
C ILE A 62 21.64 6.19 -2.47
N MET A 63 21.42 4.95 -2.04
CA MET A 63 21.41 4.58 -0.61
C MET A 63 22.74 4.91 0.06
N LYS A 64 22.66 5.66 1.16
CA LYS A 64 23.78 5.93 2.09
C LYS A 64 23.28 5.72 3.52
N GLN A 65 24.16 5.28 4.41
CA GLN A 65 23.83 5.16 5.84
C GLN A 65 23.58 6.56 6.44
N GLY A 66 22.45 6.72 7.15
CA GLY A 66 22.11 7.99 7.79
C GLY A 66 21.73 9.12 6.83
N GLN A 67 21.33 8.80 5.59
CA GLN A 67 20.93 9.81 4.60
C GLN A 67 19.76 10.68 5.06
N THR A 68 19.87 11.97 4.79
CA THR A 68 18.83 12.97 5.01
C THR A 68 17.93 13.11 3.78
N LEU A 69 16.80 13.84 3.92
CA LEU A 69 15.97 14.19 2.75
C LEU A 69 16.75 14.99 1.71
N PHE A 70 17.72 15.81 2.12
CA PHE A 70 18.61 16.54 1.21
C PHE A 70 19.48 15.57 0.40
N ASP A 71 20.08 14.56 1.05
CA ASP A 71 20.91 13.57 0.36
C ASP A 71 20.12 12.78 -0.67
N ILE A 72 18.90 12.37 -0.32
CA ILE A 72 17.99 11.65 -1.23
C ILE A 72 17.62 12.54 -2.41
N THR A 73 17.19 13.77 -2.15
CA THR A 73 16.77 14.73 -3.18
C THR A 73 17.91 15.03 -4.17
N THR A 74 19.07 15.41 -3.68
CA THR A 74 20.22 15.75 -4.54
C THR A 74 20.73 14.52 -5.27
N GLY A 75 20.83 13.37 -4.59
CA GLY A 75 21.32 12.13 -5.19
C GLY A 75 20.44 11.63 -6.33
N ILE A 76 19.10 11.73 -6.21
CA ILE A 76 18.20 11.39 -7.31
C ILE A 76 18.32 12.42 -8.44
N LEU A 77 18.23 13.72 -8.13
CA LEU A 77 18.20 14.77 -9.13
C LEU A 77 19.47 14.76 -10.02
N GLU A 78 20.64 14.57 -9.42
CA GLU A 78 21.90 14.49 -10.14
C GLU A 78 21.99 13.28 -11.07
N LYS A 79 21.62 12.09 -10.57
CA LYS A 79 21.81 10.84 -11.30
C LYS A 79 20.74 10.58 -12.34
N ILE A 80 19.48 10.93 -12.06
CA ILE A 80 18.36 10.65 -12.97
C ILE A 80 18.44 11.46 -14.25
N LYS A 81 19.04 12.67 -14.22
CA LYS A 81 19.19 13.52 -15.40
C LYS A 81 19.86 12.77 -16.55
N ALA A 82 21.01 12.15 -16.30
CA ALA A 82 21.75 11.43 -17.34
C ALA A 82 20.95 10.25 -17.92
N VAL A 83 20.17 9.56 -17.08
CA VAL A 83 19.29 8.46 -17.52
C VAL A 83 18.18 9.00 -18.42
N LEU A 84 17.48 10.07 -18.01
CA LEU A 84 16.40 10.67 -18.79
C LEU A 84 16.89 11.21 -20.13
N GLU A 85 18.04 11.87 -20.17
CA GLU A 85 18.64 12.40 -21.41
C GLU A 85 19.09 11.28 -22.37
N ASN A 86 19.54 10.12 -21.83
CA ASN A 86 19.91 8.97 -22.64
C ASN A 86 18.69 8.21 -23.18
N VAL A 87 17.74 7.89 -22.30
CA VAL A 87 16.54 7.10 -22.63
C VAL A 87 15.56 7.87 -23.51
N LYS A 88 15.36 9.17 -23.21
CA LYS A 88 14.37 10.05 -23.84
C LYS A 88 12.96 9.39 -23.84
N PRO A 89 12.41 9.10 -22.66
CA PRO A 89 11.10 8.46 -22.57
C PRO A 89 9.99 9.41 -23.04
N ASP A 90 8.95 8.84 -23.66
CA ASP A 90 7.74 9.59 -24.03
C ASP A 90 6.89 9.96 -22.82
N ILE A 91 7.01 9.19 -21.74
CA ILE A 91 6.38 9.45 -20.45
C ILE A 91 7.14 8.75 -19.34
N VAL A 92 7.19 9.38 -18.16
CA VAL A 92 7.70 8.77 -16.93
C VAL A 92 6.54 8.56 -15.95
N LEU A 93 6.40 7.35 -15.42
CA LEU A 93 5.46 7.02 -14.37
C LEU A 93 6.14 7.06 -13.01
N VAL A 94 5.54 7.75 -12.08
CA VAL A 94 5.94 7.80 -10.66
C VAL A 94 4.77 7.41 -9.77
N HIS A 95 5.02 6.97 -8.54
CA HIS A 95 3.99 6.41 -7.68
C HIS A 95 3.91 7.13 -6.32
N GLY A 96 2.70 7.51 -5.93
CA GLY A 96 2.40 7.97 -4.57
C GLY A 96 3.10 9.30 -4.23
N ASP A 97 3.88 9.30 -3.14
CA ASP A 97 4.27 10.54 -2.46
C ASP A 97 5.69 10.53 -1.86
N THR A 98 6.52 9.59 -2.25
CA THR A 98 7.89 9.52 -1.77
C THR A 98 8.75 10.68 -2.31
N THR A 99 9.90 10.91 -1.69
CA THR A 99 10.89 11.84 -2.25
C THR A 99 11.36 11.39 -3.64
N THR A 100 11.45 10.08 -3.90
CA THR A 100 11.71 9.54 -5.25
C THR A 100 10.69 10.03 -6.26
N THR A 101 9.41 9.95 -5.94
CA THR A 101 8.30 10.40 -6.78
C THR A 101 8.39 11.87 -7.11
N PHE A 102 8.55 12.71 -6.08
CA PHE A 102 8.62 14.17 -6.25
C PHE A 102 9.85 14.60 -7.06
N VAL A 103 11.04 14.10 -6.71
CA VAL A 103 12.29 14.54 -7.36
C VAL A 103 12.36 14.05 -8.80
N THR A 104 11.86 12.84 -9.09
CA THR A 104 11.75 12.33 -10.45
C THR A 104 10.81 13.21 -11.29
N ALA A 105 9.64 13.55 -10.76
CA ALA A 105 8.69 14.44 -11.45
C ALA A 105 9.28 15.83 -11.72
N LEU A 106 10.04 16.38 -10.75
CA LEU A 106 10.74 17.66 -10.91
C LEU A 106 11.80 17.60 -12.02
N ALA A 107 12.59 16.53 -12.07
CA ALA A 107 13.59 16.32 -13.12
C ALA A 107 12.93 16.22 -14.51
N CYS A 108 11.82 15.48 -14.61
CA CYS A 108 11.02 15.37 -15.83
C CYS A 108 10.46 16.73 -16.26
N PHE A 109 9.97 17.53 -15.32
CA PHE A 109 9.47 18.89 -15.61
C PHE A 109 10.56 19.78 -16.21
N TYR A 110 11.79 19.75 -15.67
CA TYR A 110 12.91 20.52 -16.22
C TYR A 110 13.31 20.10 -17.63
N LEU A 111 13.13 18.81 -17.95
CA LEU A 111 13.41 18.27 -19.29
C LEU A 111 12.19 18.23 -20.21
N GLN A 112 11.04 18.76 -19.76
CA GLN A 112 9.78 18.78 -20.50
C GLN A 112 9.29 17.37 -20.89
N ILE A 113 9.57 16.37 -20.06
CA ILE A 113 9.11 15.01 -20.22
C ILE A 113 7.77 14.86 -19.48
N PRO A 114 6.71 14.35 -20.13
CA PRO A 114 5.42 14.12 -19.49
C PRO A 114 5.52 13.15 -18.30
N VAL A 115 4.77 13.44 -17.22
CA VAL A 115 4.70 12.60 -16.02
C VAL A 115 3.30 12.01 -15.88
N GLY A 116 3.22 10.72 -15.60
CA GLY A 116 2.02 10.04 -15.10
C GLY A 116 2.17 9.72 -13.62
N HIS A 117 1.21 10.16 -12.82
CA HIS A 117 1.20 9.95 -11.37
C HIS A 117 0.25 8.80 -11.03
N VAL A 118 0.80 7.67 -10.63
CA VAL A 118 0.06 6.50 -10.13
C VAL A 118 -0.22 6.72 -8.64
N GLU A 119 -1.42 6.40 -8.18
CA GLU A 119 -1.95 6.70 -6.85
C GLU A 119 -2.08 8.24 -6.61
N ALA A 120 -2.58 8.95 -7.61
CA ALA A 120 -2.78 10.38 -7.57
C ALA A 120 -4.02 10.78 -6.75
N GLY A 121 -3.97 11.94 -6.09
CA GLY A 121 -5.16 12.56 -5.47
C GLY A 121 -5.45 12.19 -4.02
N LEU A 122 -4.62 11.39 -3.35
CA LEU A 122 -4.70 11.24 -1.91
C LEU A 122 -4.33 12.57 -1.23
N ARG A 123 -5.12 13.02 -0.23
CA ARG A 123 -4.91 14.31 0.45
C ARG A 123 -5.22 14.25 1.93
N THR A 124 -4.40 14.94 2.71
CA THR A 124 -4.70 15.36 4.09
C THR A 124 -4.87 16.87 4.20
N TYR A 125 -4.38 17.60 3.19
CA TYR A 125 -4.31 19.08 3.17
C TYR A 125 -3.48 19.70 4.31
N ASN A 126 -2.71 18.90 5.01
CA ASN A 126 -1.73 19.35 5.99
C ASN A 126 -0.32 18.93 5.54
N ILE A 127 0.41 19.85 4.92
CA ILE A 127 1.75 19.59 4.33
C ILE A 127 2.79 19.09 5.34
N TYR A 128 2.48 19.15 6.65
CA TYR A 128 3.31 18.65 7.72
C TYR A 128 2.83 17.30 8.28
N SER A 129 1.73 16.73 7.73
CA SER A 129 1.19 15.44 8.21
C SER A 129 0.42 14.69 7.12
N PRO A 130 0.97 13.56 6.63
CA PRO A 130 2.31 13.02 6.87
C PRO A 130 3.40 13.91 6.24
N TYR A 131 4.58 13.90 6.84
CA TYR A 131 5.71 14.70 6.39
C TYR A 131 6.87 13.80 5.91
N PRO A 132 7.44 14.01 4.70
CA PRO A 132 7.14 15.07 3.70
C PRO A 132 6.09 14.68 2.66
N GLU A 133 5.38 13.56 2.84
CA GLU A 133 4.54 12.90 1.84
C GLU A 133 3.42 13.81 1.31
N GLU A 134 2.73 14.54 2.17
CA GLU A 134 1.61 15.38 1.71
C GLU A 134 2.08 16.52 0.80
N PHE A 135 3.21 17.15 1.10
CA PHE A 135 3.82 18.13 0.20
C PHE A 135 4.21 17.49 -1.13
N ASN A 136 4.87 16.34 -1.09
CA ASN A 136 5.33 15.64 -2.29
C ASN A 136 4.17 15.34 -3.23
N ARG A 137 3.05 14.77 -2.71
CA ARG A 137 1.91 14.39 -3.55
C ARG A 137 1.19 15.59 -4.17
N GLN A 138 1.09 16.71 -3.45
CA GLN A 138 0.55 17.95 -4.00
C GLN A 138 1.45 18.50 -5.10
N ALA A 139 2.76 18.57 -4.86
CA ALA A 139 3.72 19.09 -5.84
C ALA A 139 3.77 18.23 -7.12
N VAL A 140 3.77 16.91 -7.00
CA VAL A 140 3.66 16.00 -8.15
C VAL A 140 2.36 16.20 -8.89
N GLY A 141 1.25 16.40 -8.18
CA GLY A 141 -0.04 16.74 -8.75
C GLY A 141 0.01 17.97 -9.65
N ILE A 142 0.81 19.00 -9.34
CA ILE A 142 0.96 20.19 -10.18
C ILE A 142 1.61 19.86 -11.54
N ILE A 143 2.60 18.99 -11.54
CA ILE A 143 3.45 18.67 -12.70
C ILE A 143 2.80 17.61 -13.61
N SER A 144 2.03 16.68 -13.04
CA SER A 144 1.54 15.49 -13.72
C SER A 144 0.58 15.81 -14.87
N LYS A 145 0.85 15.21 -16.02
CA LYS A 145 -0.03 15.23 -17.21
C LYS A 145 -1.14 14.18 -17.13
N TYR A 146 -0.86 13.02 -16.53
CA TYR A 146 -1.84 11.96 -16.29
C TYR A 146 -1.91 11.68 -14.79
N ASN A 147 -3.12 11.63 -14.26
CA ASN A 147 -3.37 11.40 -12.84
C ASN A 147 -4.23 10.12 -12.71
N PHE A 148 -3.61 9.03 -12.31
CA PHE A 148 -4.28 7.74 -12.09
C PHE A 148 -4.74 7.67 -10.64
N ALA A 149 -5.99 8.04 -10.41
CA ALA A 149 -6.57 8.11 -9.09
C ALA A 149 -7.06 6.72 -8.63
N PRO A 150 -6.77 6.29 -7.39
CA PRO A 150 -7.25 5.01 -6.90
C PRO A 150 -8.77 4.97 -6.65
N THR A 151 -9.39 6.11 -6.33
CA THR A 151 -10.80 6.21 -5.96
C THR A 151 -11.47 7.45 -6.54
N GLU A 152 -12.81 7.49 -6.50
CA GLU A 152 -13.58 8.71 -6.87
C GLU A 152 -13.32 9.87 -5.90
N LEU A 153 -13.02 9.61 -4.63
CA LEU A 153 -12.63 10.66 -3.68
C LEU A 153 -11.29 11.28 -4.07
N ALA A 154 -10.32 10.46 -4.43
CA ALA A 154 -9.01 10.93 -4.90
C ALA A 154 -9.16 11.79 -6.18
N LYS A 155 -10.01 11.37 -7.13
CA LYS A 155 -10.36 12.17 -8.30
C LYS A 155 -11.03 13.49 -7.92
N LYS A 156 -11.95 13.46 -6.94
CA LYS A 156 -12.62 14.68 -6.46
C LYS A 156 -11.60 15.69 -5.92
N HIS A 157 -10.63 15.24 -5.13
CA HIS A 157 -9.58 16.15 -4.62
C HIS A 157 -8.81 16.83 -5.76
N LEU A 158 -8.45 16.08 -6.81
CA LEU A 158 -7.77 16.64 -7.98
C LEU A 158 -8.63 17.67 -8.74
N LEU A 159 -9.93 17.40 -8.88
CA LEU A 159 -10.88 18.34 -9.48
C LEU A 159 -11.05 19.61 -8.63
N ASP A 160 -11.15 19.47 -7.32
CA ASP A 160 -11.26 20.60 -6.38
C ASP A 160 -9.99 21.48 -6.40
N GLU A 161 -8.84 20.91 -6.76
CA GLU A 161 -7.57 21.63 -7.00
C GLU A 161 -7.47 22.24 -8.41
N GLY A 162 -8.52 22.13 -9.21
CA GLY A 162 -8.57 22.74 -10.55
C GLY A 162 -7.84 21.94 -11.63
N LYS A 163 -7.58 20.64 -11.43
CA LYS A 163 -7.04 19.79 -12.48
C LYS A 163 -8.07 19.56 -13.57
N ASP A 164 -7.57 19.51 -14.82
CA ASP A 164 -8.40 19.16 -15.97
C ASP A 164 -8.97 17.74 -15.82
N ALA A 165 -10.29 17.62 -15.87
CA ALA A 165 -10.99 16.36 -15.77
C ALA A 165 -10.53 15.30 -16.80
N THR A 166 -10.07 15.75 -17.98
CA THR A 166 -9.55 14.87 -19.03
C THR A 166 -8.19 14.27 -18.72
N SER A 167 -7.49 14.81 -17.70
CA SER A 167 -6.20 14.31 -17.23
C SER A 167 -6.32 13.35 -16.04
N ILE A 168 -7.54 13.09 -15.55
CA ILE A 168 -7.79 12.30 -14.33
C ILE A 168 -8.54 11.00 -14.70
N TYR A 169 -7.98 9.88 -14.29
CA TYR A 169 -8.52 8.55 -14.56
C TYR A 169 -8.67 7.78 -13.25
N VAL A 170 -9.87 7.33 -12.93
CA VAL A 170 -10.07 6.43 -11.79
C VAL A 170 -9.74 5.02 -12.25
N THR A 171 -8.65 4.48 -11.74
CA THR A 171 -8.11 3.18 -12.16
C THR A 171 -8.25 2.08 -11.12
N GLY A 172 -8.40 2.44 -9.86
CA GLY A 172 -8.16 1.56 -8.72
C GLY A 172 -6.71 1.65 -8.23
N ASN A 173 -6.43 0.99 -7.11
CA ASN A 173 -5.09 0.92 -6.55
C ASN A 173 -4.35 -0.33 -7.05
N THR A 174 -3.15 -0.16 -7.56
CA THR A 174 -2.31 -1.24 -8.10
C THR A 174 -1.82 -2.25 -7.05
N VAL A 175 -2.04 -1.98 -5.75
CA VAL A 175 -1.78 -2.99 -4.70
C VAL A 175 -2.73 -4.18 -4.84
N ILE A 176 -3.96 -3.96 -5.28
CA ILE A 176 -4.92 -5.06 -5.48
C ILE A 176 -4.45 -5.96 -6.63
N ASP A 177 -3.91 -5.36 -7.70
CA ASP A 177 -3.25 -6.11 -8.79
C ASP A 177 -2.03 -6.90 -8.27
N ALA A 178 -1.25 -6.32 -7.35
CA ALA A 178 -0.12 -7.01 -6.74
C ALA A 178 -0.55 -8.28 -6.00
N MET A 179 -1.66 -8.23 -5.26
CA MET A 179 -2.18 -9.38 -4.54
C MET A 179 -2.59 -10.53 -5.45
N GLN A 180 -3.08 -10.26 -6.66
CA GLN A 180 -3.38 -11.31 -7.64
C GLN A 180 -2.14 -12.10 -8.07
N HIS A 181 -0.95 -11.52 -7.98
CA HIS A 181 0.31 -12.17 -8.30
C HIS A 181 0.98 -12.84 -7.09
N THR A 182 0.73 -12.34 -5.89
CA THR A 182 1.41 -12.80 -4.67
C THR A 182 0.59 -13.80 -3.88
N VAL A 183 -0.74 -13.77 -3.97
CA VAL A 183 -1.60 -14.75 -3.33
C VAL A 183 -1.70 -15.98 -4.22
N ILE A 184 -1.22 -17.12 -3.71
CA ILE A 184 -1.21 -18.39 -4.44
C ILE A 184 -2.06 -19.44 -3.72
N ALA A 185 -2.72 -20.32 -4.49
CA ALA A 185 -3.62 -21.34 -3.93
C ALA A 185 -2.90 -22.31 -2.98
N ASP A 186 -1.74 -22.82 -3.42
CA ASP A 186 -0.96 -23.83 -2.71
C ASP A 186 0.09 -23.20 -1.77
N TYR A 187 -0.27 -22.09 -1.09
CA TYR A 187 0.62 -21.46 -0.15
C TYR A 187 0.66 -22.22 1.17
N HIS A 188 1.86 -22.53 1.64
CA HIS A 188 2.14 -23.20 2.90
C HIS A 188 3.02 -22.34 3.81
N HIS A 189 2.67 -22.29 5.08
CA HIS A 189 3.46 -21.61 6.09
C HIS A 189 3.22 -22.27 7.45
N PRO A 190 4.25 -22.48 8.29
CA PRO A 190 4.10 -23.15 9.61
C PRO A 190 3.04 -22.53 10.51
N GLU A 191 2.87 -21.19 10.43
CA GLU A 191 1.85 -20.49 11.20
C GLU A 191 0.42 -20.86 10.75
N LEU A 192 0.20 -21.13 9.46
CA LEU A 192 -1.09 -21.59 8.96
C LEU A 192 -1.36 -23.03 9.40
N ASP A 193 -0.33 -23.87 9.43
CA ASP A 193 -0.43 -25.24 9.96
C ASP A 193 -0.80 -25.23 11.45
N TRP A 194 -0.22 -24.28 12.22
CA TRP A 194 -0.58 -24.08 13.62
C TRP A 194 -2.02 -23.59 13.80
N VAL A 195 -2.50 -22.69 12.93
CA VAL A 195 -3.91 -22.24 12.93
C VAL A 195 -4.85 -23.42 12.73
N GLY A 196 -4.55 -24.31 11.77
CA GLY A 196 -5.38 -25.46 11.42
C GLY A 196 -6.80 -25.02 11.02
N ASP A 197 -7.82 -25.67 11.59
CA ASP A 197 -9.24 -25.37 11.31
C ASP A 197 -9.80 -24.16 12.09
N SER A 198 -8.98 -23.48 12.89
CA SER A 198 -9.43 -22.32 13.66
C SER A 198 -9.68 -21.11 12.76
N ARG A 199 -10.58 -20.21 13.18
CA ARG A 199 -10.76 -18.91 12.53
C ARG A 199 -9.53 -18.03 12.76
N MET A 200 -8.78 -17.76 11.71
CA MET A 200 -7.55 -16.98 11.78
C MET A 200 -7.81 -15.47 11.86
N ILE A 201 -7.26 -14.82 12.85
CA ILE A 201 -7.21 -13.36 12.96
C ILE A 201 -5.83 -12.87 12.58
N PHE A 202 -5.75 -11.98 11.61
CA PHE A 202 -4.50 -11.34 11.24
C PHE A 202 -4.38 -9.98 11.93
N ILE A 203 -3.28 -9.74 12.63
CA ILE A 203 -3.09 -8.52 13.43
C ILE A 203 -1.88 -7.75 12.94
N THR A 204 -2.04 -6.44 12.75
CA THR A 204 -0.91 -5.51 12.60
C THR A 204 -1.15 -4.25 13.43
N ALA A 205 -0.20 -3.89 14.30
CA ALA A 205 -0.29 -2.72 15.16
C ALA A 205 1.11 -2.14 15.40
N HIS A 206 1.37 -0.92 14.95
CA HIS A 206 2.69 -0.31 15.05
C HIS A 206 2.70 1.23 14.93
N ARG A 207 1.54 1.88 14.75
CA ARG A 207 1.47 3.33 14.58
C ARG A 207 1.95 4.09 15.81
N ARG A 208 2.68 5.18 15.58
CA ARG A 208 3.27 5.98 16.66
C ARG A 208 2.20 6.63 17.54
N GLU A 209 1.09 7.03 16.96
CA GLU A 209 -0.05 7.61 17.69
C GLU A 209 -0.70 6.63 18.69
N ASN A 210 -0.53 5.33 18.47
CA ASN A 210 -1.09 4.27 19.31
C ASN A 210 -0.16 3.81 20.44
N LEU A 211 1.09 4.30 20.48
CA LEU A 211 2.05 3.87 21.50
C LEU A 211 1.59 4.24 22.93
N GLY A 212 1.91 3.39 23.89
CA GLY A 212 1.52 3.55 25.29
C GLY A 212 0.14 2.98 25.61
N GLN A 213 -0.67 3.68 26.38
CA GLN A 213 -1.97 3.20 26.87
C GLN A 213 -2.93 2.72 25.76
N PRO A 214 -3.05 3.42 24.61
CA PRO A 214 -3.89 2.93 23.51
C PRO A 214 -3.52 1.50 23.06
N MET A 215 -2.23 1.20 22.93
CA MET A 215 -1.77 -0.12 22.49
C MET A 215 -2.07 -1.21 23.52
N HIS A 216 -1.91 -0.92 24.81
CA HIS A 216 -2.33 -1.84 25.88
C HIS A 216 -3.83 -2.11 25.85
N ASN A 217 -4.67 -1.09 25.61
CA ASN A 217 -6.11 -1.27 25.47
C ASN A 217 -6.46 -2.20 24.30
N MET A 218 -5.80 -2.00 23.13
CA MET A 218 -5.98 -2.84 21.95
C MET A 218 -5.64 -4.30 22.27
N PHE A 219 -4.49 -4.55 22.87
CA PHE A 219 -4.05 -5.90 23.18
C PHE A 219 -4.90 -6.61 24.25
N ARG A 220 -5.38 -5.87 25.26
CA ARG A 220 -6.32 -6.41 26.25
C ARG A 220 -7.65 -6.82 25.63
N ALA A 221 -8.20 -5.99 24.73
CA ALA A 221 -9.40 -6.34 23.99
C ALA A 221 -9.22 -7.63 23.17
N ILE A 222 -8.10 -7.74 22.45
CA ILE A 222 -7.76 -8.93 21.66
C ILE A 222 -7.65 -10.17 22.57
N ARG A 223 -6.89 -10.08 23.67
CA ARG A 223 -6.76 -11.17 24.63
C ARG A 223 -8.10 -11.64 25.19
N ARG A 224 -8.96 -10.67 25.56
CA ARG A 224 -10.29 -10.97 26.09
C ARG A 224 -11.12 -11.79 25.11
N VAL A 225 -11.18 -11.38 23.85
CA VAL A 225 -11.93 -12.10 22.80
C VAL A 225 -11.32 -13.49 22.57
N LEU A 226 -10.01 -13.62 22.46
CA LEU A 226 -9.35 -14.92 22.26
C LEU A 226 -9.66 -15.89 23.40
N ASN A 227 -9.69 -15.44 24.66
CA ASN A 227 -10.01 -16.27 25.81
C ASN A 227 -11.48 -16.76 25.80
N GLU A 228 -12.39 -16.00 25.21
CA GLU A 228 -13.81 -16.32 25.12
C GLU A 228 -14.16 -17.20 23.89
N HIS A 229 -13.27 -17.24 22.87
CA HIS A 229 -13.48 -17.96 21.60
C HIS A 229 -12.36 -18.99 21.35
N PRO A 230 -12.48 -20.22 21.87
CA PRO A 230 -11.42 -21.23 21.76
C PRO A 230 -11.17 -21.72 20.32
N ASP A 231 -12.09 -21.47 19.40
CA ASP A 231 -11.99 -21.76 17.96
C ASP A 231 -11.29 -20.66 17.16
N VAL A 232 -10.81 -19.59 17.82
CA VAL A 232 -10.14 -18.46 17.21
C VAL A 232 -8.65 -18.49 17.55
N LYS A 233 -7.81 -18.28 16.53
CA LYS A 233 -6.37 -18.10 16.69
C LYS A 233 -5.89 -16.85 15.96
N ALA A 234 -4.89 -16.20 16.53
CA ALA A 234 -4.35 -14.97 15.95
C ALA A 234 -2.88 -15.11 15.54
N ILE A 235 -2.52 -14.49 14.42
CA ILE A 235 -1.13 -14.32 13.99
C ILE A 235 -0.82 -12.82 13.99
N TYR A 236 0.25 -12.47 14.70
CA TYR A 236 0.70 -11.08 14.82
C TYR A 236 2.17 -10.93 14.42
N PRO A 237 2.46 -10.59 13.15
CA PRO A 237 3.80 -10.15 12.74
C PRO A 237 4.14 -8.83 13.41
N ILE A 238 4.95 -8.90 14.47
CA ILE A 238 5.17 -7.75 15.34
C ILE A 238 6.27 -6.83 14.79
N HIS A 239 6.03 -5.53 14.83
CA HIS A 239 7.02 -4.52 14.46
C HIS A 239 8.24 -4.53 15.38
N MET A 240 9.43 -4.21 14.84
CA MET A 240 10.70 -4.24 15.57
C MET A 240 10.84 -3.19 16.68
N ASN A 241 9.90 -2.24 16.78
CA ASN A 241 9.93 -1.21 17.81
C ASN A 241 9.84 -1.82 19.21
N PRO A 242 10.83 -1.59 20.10
CA PRO A 242 10.86 -2.17 21.44
C PRO A 242 9.64 -1.81 22.31
N ILE A 243 9.04 -0.63 22.08
CA ILE A 243 7.84 -0.18 22.84
C ILE A 243 6.64 -1.07 22.48
N VAL A 244 6.48 -1.40 21.18
CA VAL A 244 5.42 -2.28 20.70
C VAL A 244 5.62 -3.70 21.24
N ARG A 245 6.86 -4.22 21.15
CA ARG A 245 7.21 -5.56 21.67
C ARG A 245 6.96 -5.69 23.15
N LYS A 246 7.34 -4.68 23.93
CA LYS A 246 7.10 -4.65 25.37
C LYS A 246 5.60 -4.71 25.70
N ALA A 247 4.78 -3.88 25.07
CA ALA A 247 3.34 -3.86 25.30
C ALA A 247 2.68 -5.20 24.90
N ALA A 248 3.13 -5.82 23.80
CA ALA A 248 2.64 -7.11 23.37
C ALA A 248 3.03 -8.25 24.34
N ASP A 249 4.26 -8.23 24.85
CA ASP A 249 4.73 -9.22 25.84
C ASP A 249 3.93 -9.10 27.14
N GLU A 250 3.70 -7.88 27.63
CA GLU A 250 2.95 -7.62 28.86
C GLU A 250 1.48 -8.06 28.78
N GLU A 251 0.82 -7.85 27.63
CA GLU A 251 -0.62 -8.11 27.50
C GLU A 251 -0.95 -9.46 26.82
N LEU A 252 -0.08 -9.99 25.96
CA LEU A 252 -0.34 -11.15 25.12
C LEU A 252 0.66 -12.30 25.30
N GLY A 253 1.77 -12.09 26.01
CA GLY A 253 2.91 -13.03 26.06
C GLY A 253 2.58 -14.44 26.60
N ASP A 254 1.55 -14.58 27.42
CA ASP A 254 1.08 -15.87 27.96
C ASP A 254 -0.21 -16.41 27.27
N CYS A 255 -0.72 -15.69 26.26
CA CYS A 255 -1.92 -16.09 25.52
C CYS A 255 -1.59 -17.19 24.50
N LYS A 256 -2.11 -18.39 24.70
CA LYS A 256 -1.80 -19.57 23.86
C LYS A 256 -2.46 -19.54 22.48
N GLN A 257 -3.41 -18.66 22.26
CA GLN A 257 -4.18 -18.55 21.01
C GLN A 257 -3.61 -17.50 20.06
N ILE A 258 -2.48 -16.89 20.40
CA ILE A 258 -1.80 -15.92 19.54
C ILE A 258 -0.34 -16.35 19.34
N HIS A 259 0.10 -16.36 18.09
CA HIS A 259 1.50 -16.40 17.74
C HIS A 259 2.00 -14.99 17.37
N ILE A 260 2.91 -14.48 18.19
CA ILE A 260 3.64 -13.25 17.93
C ILE A 260 4.92 -13.65 17.20
N ILE A 261 5.01 -13.30 15.93
CA ILE A 261 6.11 -13.68 15.04
C ILE A 261 6.94 -12.48 14.60
N ASP A 262 8.11 -12.73 14.07
CA ASP A 262 8.92 -11.68 13.47
C ASP A 262 8.22 -11.05 12.23
N PRO A 263 8.60 -9.83 11.82
CA PRO A 263 8.03 -9.20 10.63
C PRO A 263 8.19 -10.10 9.41
N ILE A 264 7.10 -10.22 8.65
CA ILE A 264 7.02 -11.05 7.44
C ILE A 264 7.20 -10.22 6.17
N GLU A 265 7.55 -10.89 5.08
CA GLU A 265 7.64 -10.28 3.77
C GLU A 265 6.25 -10.08 3.15
N VAL A 266 6.18 -9.23 2.12
CA VAL A 266 4.92 -8.88 1.47
C VAL A 266 4.19 -10.11 0.90
N PHE A 267 4.95 -11.08 0.39
CA PHE A 267 4.38 -12.31 -0.14
C PHE A 267 3.61 -13.09 0.93
N ASP A 268 4.22 -13.27 2.10
CA ASP A 268 3.57 -13.95 3.23
C ASP A 268 2.42 -13.11 3.79
N CYS A 269 2.59 -11.79 3.89
CA CYS A 269 1.57 -10.85 4.37
C CYS A 269 0.29 -10.99 3.54
N HIS A 270 0.37 -10.85 2.21
CA HIS A 270 -0.77 -10.99 1.32
C HIS A 270 -1.44 -12.37 1.41
N ASN A 271 -0.65 -13.44 1.57
CA ASN A 271 -1.19 -14.79 1.73
C ASN A 271 -1.90 -14.99 3.08
N PHE A 272 -1.45 -14.34 4.15
CA PHE A 272 -2.14 -14.35 5.44
C PHE A 272 -3.42 -13.51 5.38
N GLU A 273 -3.37 -12.33 4.80
CA GLU A 273 -4.54 -11.48 4.59
C GLU A 273 -5.65 -12.19 3.80
N ALA A 274 -5.28 -12.85 2.71
CA ALA A 274 -6.25 -13.58 1.89
C ALA A 274 -6.90 -14.76 2.62
N ARG A 275 -6.24 -15.33 3.64
CA ARG A 275 -6.70 -16.50 4.38
C ARG A 275 -7.27 -16.20 5.75
N CYS A 276 -7.11 -14.97 6.26
CA CYS A 276 -7.67 -14.63 7.56
C CYS A 276 -9.21 -14.66 7.54
N PHE A 277 -9.80 -14.87 8.71
CA PHE A 277 -11.23 -14.67 8.90
C PHE A 277 -11.52 -13.16 8.91
N LEU A 278 -10.82 -12.40 9.74
CA LEU A 278 -10.86 -10.93 9.75
C LEU A 278 -9.49 -10.36 10.12
N CYS A 279 -9.30 -9.08 9.86
CA CYS A 279 -8.08 -8.36 10.18
C CYS A 279 -8.31 -7.27 11.23
N LEU A 280 -7.38 -7.16 12.20
CA LEU A 280 -7.28 -6.04 13.14
C LEU A 280 -6.01 -5.25 12.79
N THR A 281 -6.16 -3.99 12.39
CA THR A 281 -5.02 -3.23 11.89
C THR A 281 -5.03 -1.75 12.25
N ASP A 282 -3.85 -1.15 12.36
CA ASP A 282 -3.65 0.29 12.32
C ASP A 282 -2.91 0.75 11.04
N SER A 283 -2.62 -0.17 10.11
CA SER A 283 -1.94 0.09 8.84
C SER A 283 -2.89 0.61 7.77
N GLY A 284 -2.45 1.62 6.98
CA GLY A 284 -3.21 2.14 5.84
C GLY A 284 -3.30 1.16 4.67
N GLY A 285 -2.22 0.43 4.34
CA GLY A 285 -2.19 -0.51 3.21
C GLY A 285 -3.17 -1.67 3.39
N ILE A 286 -3.15 -2.30 4.56
CA ILE A 286 -4.03 -3.44 4.88
C ILE A 286 -5.52 -3.08 4.82
N GLN A 287 -5.87 -1.81 5.06
CA GLN A 287 -7.24 -1.31 4.87
C GLN A 287 -7.70 -1.35 3.41
N GLU A 288 -6.78 -1.34 2.46
CA GLU A 288 -7.06 -1.46 1.03
C GLU A 288 -7.00 -2.93 0.57
N GLU A 289 -6.06 -3.69 1.15
CA GLU A 289 -5.66 -5.04 0.73
C GLU A 289 -6.66 -6.12 1.19
N CYS A 290 -6.90 -6.27 2.49
CA CYS A 290 -7.79 -7.30 3.06
C CYS A 290 -9.20 -7.32 2.45
N PRO A 291 -9.88 -6.16 2.21
CA PRO A 291 -11.22 -6.16 1.62
C PRO A 291 -11.28 -6.75 0.22
N SER A 292 -10.17 -6.78 -0.53
CA SER A 292 -10.13 -7.37 -1.89
C SER A 292 -10.36 -8.89 -1.89
N TYR A 293 -10.16 -9.53 -0.74
CA TYR A 293 -10.44 -10.94 -0.51
C TYR A 293 -11.69 -11.18 0.36
N GLY A 294 -12.55 -10.17 0.47
CA GLY A 294 -13.78 -10.28 1.27
C GLY A 294 -13.50 -10.45 2.77
N LYS A 295 -12.40 -9.88 3.27
CA LYS A 295 -12.05 -9.97 4.70
C LYS A 295 -12.41 -8.69 5.41
N PRO A 296 -13.33 -8.74 6.41
CA PRO A 296 -13.65 -7.58 7.24
C PRO A 296 -12.43 -7.03 7.95
N VAL A 297 -12.33 -5.71 8.04
CA VAL A 297 -11.21 -5.04 8.71
C VAL A 297 -11.71 -4.18 9.85
N LEU A 298 -11.21 -4.43 11.05
CA LEU A 298 -11.37 -3.55 12.20
C LEU A 298 -10.14 -2.62 12.30
N VAL A 299 -10.37 -1.34 12.08
CA VAL A 299 -9.32 -0.32 12.09
C VAL A 299 -9.16 0.23 13.50
N MET A 300 -8.05 -0.14 14.14
CA MET A 300 -7.71 0.25 15.52
C MET A 300 -7.06 1.63 15.56
N ARG A 301 -7.80 2.64 15.09
CA ARG A 301 -7.40 4.05 15.06
C ARG A 301 -8.61 4.93 15.31
N ASP A 302 -8.40 6.14 15.83
CA ASP A 302 -9.47 7.13 16.02
C ASP A 302 -9.84 7.84 14.72
N THR A 303 -8.90 7.89 13.76
CA THR A 303 -9.10 8.45 12.42
C THR A 303 -8.44 7.57 11.36
N THR A 304 -8.93 7.64 10.13
CA THR A 304 -8.31 6.97 8.99
C THR A 304 -8.23 7.90 7.78
N GLU A 305 -7.17 7.77 7.02
CA GLU A 305 -7.02 8.39 5.70
C GLU A 305 -7.71 7.57 4.58
N ARG A 306 -8.51 6.58 4.95
CA ARG A 306 -9.26 5.68 4.07
C ARG A 306 -10.78 5.73 4.37
N PRO A 307 -11.41 6.91 4.35
CA PRO A 307 -12.83 7.05 4.69
C PRO A 307 -13.73 6.27 3.72
N GLU A 308 -13.32 6.09 2.46
CA GLU A 308 -14.10 5.38 1.46
C GLU A 308 -14.37 3.92 1.85
N GLY A 309 -13.41 3.24 2.48
CA GLY A 309 -13.61 1.87 2.96
C GLY A 309 -14.59 1.78 4.13
N VAL A 310 -14.64 2.83 4.98
CA VAL A 310 -15.64 2.95 6.05
C VAL A 310 -17.02 3.19 5.47
N ASP A 311 -17.13 4.10 4.50
CA ASP A 311 -18.40 4.45 3.83
C ASP A 311 -18.92 3.29 2.99
N ALA A 312 -18.04 2.54 2.33
CA ALA A 312 -18.39 1.32 1.59
C ALA A 312 -18.77 0.15 2.51
N GLY A 313 -18.43 0.20 3.79
CA GLY A 313 -18.73 -0.85 4.76
C GLY A 313 -17.71 -2.01 4.79
N THR A 314 -16.58 -1.92 4.10
CA THR A 314 -15.49 -2.92 4.15
C THR A 314 -14.63 -2.79 5.40
N LEU A 315 -14.59 -1.57 5.97
CA LEU A 315 -13.84 -1.21 7.15
C LEU A 315 -14.76 -0.76 8.28
N LYS A 316 -14.36 -1.08 9.52
CA LYS A 316 -14.98 -0.50 10.71
C LYS A 316 -13.93 0.20 11.55
N LEU A 317 -14.08 1.53 11.71
CA LEU A 317 -13.24 2.32 12.60
C LEU A 317 -13.67 2.07 14.05
N VAL A 318 -12.84 1.36 14.82
CA VAL A 318 -13.14 0.95 16.21
C VAL A 318 -12.38 1.77 17.25
N GLY A 319 -11.45 2.63 16.81
CA GLY A 319 -10.62 3.42 17.74
C GLY A 319 -9.63 2.55 18.48
N THR A 320 -9.15 3.08 19.62
CA THR A 320 -8.19 2.41 20.52
C THR A 320 -8.81 2.04 21.87
N SER A 321 -10.14 2.12 21.98
CA SER A 321 -10.87 1.75 23.18
C SER A 321 -11.02 0.24 23.30
N GLU A 322 -10.63 -0.31 24.45
CA GLU A 322 -10.75 -1.75 24.74
C GLU A 322 -12.18 -2.25 24.51
N GLU A 323 -13.19 -1.53 25.02
CA GLU A 323 -14.60 -1.94 24.93
C GLU A 323 -15.13 -1.92 23.50
N LYS A 324 -14.78 -0.89 22.69
CA LYS A 324 -15.23 -0.82 21.29
C LYS A 324 -14.59 -1.89 20.41
N ILE A 325 -13.30 -2.17 20.63
CA ILE A 325 -12.60 -3.24 19.90
C ILE A 325 -13.22 -4.57 20.28
N TYR A 326 -13.41 -4.84 21.58
CA TYR A 326 -14.05 -6.05 22.07
C TYR A 326 -15.46 -6.24 21.47
N GLU A 327 -16.30 -5.21 21.53
CA GLU A 327 -17.67 -5.24 21.01
C GLU A 327 -17.71 -5.63 19.51
N TRP A 328 -16.94 -4.93 18.68
CA TRP A 328 -16.95 -5.18 17.24
C TRP A 328 -16.27 -6.48 16.86
N PHE A 329 -15.21 -6.85 17.54
CA PHE A 329 -14.52 -8.11 17.28
C PHE A 329 -15.44 -9.30 17.62
N THR A 330 -16.05 -9.32 18.81
CA THR A 330 -17.03 -10.35 19.21
C THR A 330 -18.24 -10.33 18.26
N LYS A 331 -18.76 -9.16 17.89
CA LYS A 331 -19.89 -9.04 16.97
C LYS A 331 -19.60 -9.72 15.64
N LEU A 332 -18.42 -9.54 15.05
CA LEU A 332 -18.07 -10.18 13.77
C LEU A 332 -17.79 -11.68 13.91
N LEU A 333 -17.40 -12.17 15.09
CA LEU A 333 -17.25 -13.59 15.34
C LEU A 333 -18.59 -14.31 15.53
N ASP A 334 -19.56 -13.67 16.18
CA ASP A 334 -20.80 -14.30 16.64
C ASP A 334 -22.01 -13.99 15.76
N ASN A 335 -21.92 -12.99 14.87
CA ASN A 335 -23.03 -12.59 14.01
C ASN A 335 -22.62 -12.71 12.53
N GLU A 336 -23.05 -13.82 11.92
CA GLU A 336 -22.77 -14.12 10.51
C GLU A 336 -23.34 -13.07 9.55
N GLU A 337 -24.49 -12.45 9.87
CA GLU A 337 -25.08 -11.41 9.03
C GLU A 337 -24.21 -10.14 9.00
N GLU A 338 -23.72 -9.71 10.16
CA GLU A 338 -22.85 -8.54 10.25
C GLU A 338 -21.49 -8.81 9.58
N TYR A 339 -20.94 -10.02 9.75
CA TYR A 339 -19.74 -10.45 9.05
C TYR A 339 -19.96 -10.41 7.52
N ALA A 340 -21.03 -11.03 7.03
CA ALA A 340 -21.35 -11.10 5.61
C ALA A 340 -21.58 -9.72 4.98
N LYS A 341 -22.18 -8.77 5.70
CA LYS A 341 -22.32 -7.37 5.24
C LYS A 341 -20.97 -6.74 4.92
N MET A 342 -20.00 -6.92 5.79
CA MET A 342 -18.66 -6.37 5.57
C MET A 342 -17.87 -7.16 4.51
N ALA A 343 -17.94 -8.48 4.56
CA ALA A 343 -17.19 -9.37 3.66
C ALA A 343 -17.64 -9.24 2.18
N HIS A 344 -18.92 -8.94 1.94
CA HIS A 344 -19.48 -8.80 0.59
C HIS A 344 -19.58 -7.34 0.13
N ALA A 345 -19.20 -6.37 0.95
CA ALA A 345 -19.16 -4.97 0.54
C ALA A 345 -18.14 -4.77 -0.59
N ALA A 346 -18.48 -3.93 -1.56
CA ALA A 346 -17.59 -3.65 -2.67
C ALA A 346 -16.34 -2.90 -2.19
N ASN A 347 -15.16 -3.40 -2.55
CA ASN A 347 -13.91 -2.73 -2.23
C ASN A 347 -13.76 -1.43 -3.06
N PRO A 348 -13.75 -0.24 -2.44
CA PRO A 348 -13.65 1.02 -3.17
C PRO A 348 -12.26 1.25 -3.78
N TYR A 349 -11.26 0.48 -3.36
CA TYR A 349 -9.86 0.65 -3.80
C TYR A 349 -9.53 -0.11 -5.08
N GLY A 350 -10.45 -0.89 -5.63
CA GLY A 350 -10.28 -1.55 -6.92
C GLY A 350 -10.66 -3.01 -6.95
N ASP A 351 -10.50 -3.59 -8.13
CA ASP A 351 -10.92 -4.94 -8.51
C ASP A 351 -9.76 -5.77 -9.10
N GLY A 352 -8.50 -5.26 -9.00
CA GLY A 352 -7.31 -5.93 -9.51
C GLY A 352 -7.04 -5.73 -11.01
N HIS A 353 -7.66 -4.73 -11.62
CA HIS A 353 -7.46 -4.37 -13.03
C HIS A 353 -6.92 -2.93 -13.21
N ALA A 354 -6.29 -2.37 -12.17
CA ALA A 354 -5.76 -1.01 -12.24
C ALA A 354 -4.60 -0.91 -13.23
N CYS A 355 -3.71 -1.88 -13.24
CA CYS A 355 -2.56 -1.93 -14.15
C CYS A 355 -3.00 -2.03 -15.61
N GLU A 356 -4.01 -2.85 -15.91
CA GLU A 356 -4.60 -2.98 -17.26
C GLU A 356 -5.20 -1.66 -17.72
N ARG A 357 -6.00 -0.99 -16.87
CA ARG A 357 -6.58 0.33 -17.19
C ARG A 357 -5.53 1.39 -17.46
N ILE A 358 -4.47 1.44 -16.64
CA ILE A 358 -3.35 2.37 -16.84
C ILE A 358 -2.67 2.09 -18.17
N ALA A 359 -2.37 0.82 -18.48
CA ALA A 359 -1.75 0.43 -19.75
C ALA A 359 -2.61 0.82 -20.95
N ASP A 360 -3.91 0.58 -20.90
CA ASP A 360 -4.87 0.96 -21.94
C ASP A 360 -4.91 2.47 -22.20
N ILE A 361 -4.92 3.27 -21.14
CA ILE A 361 -4.90 4.74 -21.24
C ILE A 361 -3.60 5.19 -21.88
N LEU A 362 -2.47 4.58 -21.51
CA LEU A 362 -1.17 4.90 -22.07
C LEU A 362 -1.07 4.49 -23.55
N GLU A 363 -1.67 3.40 -23.98
CA GLU A 363 -1.71 3.03 -25.40
C GLU A 363 -2.62 3.96 -26.23
N LYS A 364 -3.81 4.28 -25.72
CA LYS A 364 -4.82 5.08 -26.44
C LYS A 364 -4.53 6.59 -26.41
N GLY A 365 -3.89 7.09 -25.37
CA GLY A 365 -3.74 8.52 -25.05
C GLY A 365 -2.79 9.33 -25.91
N TYR A 366 -2.36 8.83 -27.09
CA TYR A 366 -1.53 9.55 -28.07
C TYR A 366 -2.16 9.64 -29.47
N THR A 367 -3.44 9.76 -29.55
CA THR A 367 -3.99 10.48 -30.70
C THR A 367 -3.77 11.96 -30.40
N SER A 368 -2.72 12.51 -31.02
CA SER A 368 -2.39 13.94 -31.05
C SER A 368 -3.64 14.77 -31.23
N ILE A 369 -3.86 15.70 -30.29
CA ILE A 369 -4.63 16.90 -30.57
C ILE A 369 -3.72 17.89 -31.27
#